data_22bb6a597181efaf860c17f22237a681
#
_entry.id   22bb6a597181efaf860c17f22237a681
#
_cell.length_a   1.000
_cell.length_b   1.000
_cell.length_c   1.000
_cell.angle_alpha   90.00
_cell.angle_beta   90.00
_cell.angle_gamma   90.00
#
_symmetry.space_group_name_H-M   'P 1'
#
loop_
_entity.id
_entity.type
_entity.pdbx_description
1 polymer ?
#
loop_
_entity_poly.entity_id
_entity_poly.type
_entity_poly.pdbx_seq_one_letter_code
_entity_poly.pdbx_strand_id
1 'polypeptide(L)'
;MRIISARSGAKSIIAEKTFTGTVHQDPVITDQDDIKINTVIFTPCSRTYWHFHDNGQILQVFRGKGYVCGKDGVPRVITEGDTVYIEPGERHWHGGTQDSLMGHTAITLGGTTWLEEVSEADYAAAADAD
;
A
#
# COMPACT_ATOMS: atom_id res chain seq x y z
N MET A 1 23.53 -7.19 12.16
CA MET A 1 22.88 -7.80 10.97
C MET A 1 21.83 -8.80 11.44
N ARG A 2 20.70 -8.85 10.79
CA ARG A 2 19.62 -9.78 11.12
C ARG A 2 19.06 -10.35 9.83
N ILE A 3 18.84 -11.67 9.80
CA ILE A 3 18.20 -12.36 8.70
C ILE A 3 16.77 -12.70 9.15
N ILE A 4 15.78 -12.22 8.41
CA ILE A 4 14.38 -12.52 8.67
C ILE A 4 13.95 -13.54 7.63
N SER A 5 13.71 -14.77 8.10
CA SER A 5 13.23 -15.84 7.22
C SER A 5 11.79 -15.57 6.83
N ALA A 6 11.49 -15.78 5.57
CA ALA A 6 10.14 -15.61 5.05
C ALA A 6 9.15 -16.41 5.90
N ARG A 7 8.10 -15.77 6.36
CA ARG A 7 7.02 -16.42 7.08
C ARG A 7 7.43 -17.13 8.38
N SER A 8 8.48 -16.68 9.07
CA SER A 8 8.99 -17.36 10.27
C SER A 8 7.99 -17.35 11.44
N GLY A 9 6.91 -18.13 11.30
CA GLY A 9 5.85 -18.28 12.29
C GLY A 9 4.81 -17.17 12.32
N ALA A 10 4.95 -16.15 11.48
CA ALA A 10 3.99 -15.07 11.41
C ALA A 10 2.71 -15.51 10.70
N LYS A 11 1.57 -15.09 11.21
CA LYS A 11 0.27 -15.33 10.58
C LYS A 11 -0.06 -14.19 9.62
N SER A 12 -0.76 -14.53 8.53
CA SER A 12 -1.38 -13.50 7.69
C SER A 12 -2.45 -12.77 8.48
N ILE A 13 -2.53 -11.48 8.26
CA ILE A 13 -3.48 -10.58 8.93
C ILE A 13 -4.44 -10.03 7.89
N ILE A 14 -5.72 -9.95 8.23
CA ILE A 14 -6.70 -9.19 7.46
C ILE A 14 -6.75 -7.81 8.08
N ALA A 15 -6.48 -6.77 7.29
CA ALA A 15 -6.52 -5.40 7.76
C ALA A 15 -7.97 -5.01 8.06
N GLU A 16 -8.24 -4.54 9.29
CA GLU A 16 -9.60 -4.21 9.73
C GLU A 16 -9.91 -2.72 9.73
N LYS A 17 -8.87 -1.89 9.80
CA LYS A 17 -9.01 -0.43 9.91
C LYS A 17 -8.15 0.24 8.84
N THR A 18 -8.51 1.46 8.46
CA THR A 18 -7.75 2.31 7.53
C THR A 18 -7.63 1.75 6.11
N PHE A 19 -8.49 0.79 5.80
CA PHE A 19 -8.60 0.18 4.47
C PHE A 19 -10.07 0.03 4.08
N THR A 20 -10.36 0.14 2.81
CA THR A 20 -11.67 -0.19 2.24
C THR A 20 -11.53 -1.51 1.47
N GLY A 21 -12.49 -2.41 1.67
CA GLY A 21 -12.44 -3.75 1.08
C GLY A 21 -11.54 -4.69 1.87
N THR A 22 -11.21 -5.83 1.27
CA THR A 22 -10.42 -6.87 1.92
C THR A 22 -8.95 -6.75 1.51
N VAL A 23 -8.09 -6.57 2.52
CA VAL A 23 -6.64 -6.45 2.33
C VAL A 23 -5.95 -7.42 3.28
N HIS A 24 -5.06 -8.24 2.73
CA HIS A 24 -4.26 -9.18 3.50
C HIS A 24 -2.84 -8.65 3.68
N GLN A 25 -2.24 -8.95 4.83
CA GLN A 25 -0.90 -8.51 5.14
C GLN A 25 -0.08 -9.65 5.73
N ASP A 26 1.18 -9.72 5.29
CA ASP A 26 2.20 -10.57 5.89
C ASP A 26 3.33 -9.67 6.40
N PRO A 27 3.30 -9.27 7.69
CA PRO A 27 4.34 -8.40 8.25
C PRO A 27 5.71 -9.05 8.24
N VAL A 28 6.76 -8.27 7.94
CA VAL A 28 8.15 -8.72 7.90
C VAL A 28 8.99 -8.04 8.97
N ILE A 29 9.03 -6.72 8.99
CA ILE A 29 9.68 -5.93 10.06
C ILE A 29 8.64 -5.03 10.70
N THR A 30 8.39 -5.21 11.99
CA THR A 30 7.38 -4.46 12.73
C THR A 30 7.92 -3.82 14.01
N ASP A 31 9.14 -4.16 14.40
CA ASP A 31 9.72 -3.83 15.69
C ASP A 31 10.78 -2.71 15.65
N GLN A 32 10.86 -1.97 14.54
CA GLN A 32 11.73 -0.81 14.38
C GLN A 32 10.89 0.44 14.19
N ASP A 33 11.34 1.58 14.76
CA ASP A 33 10.59 2.84 14.65
C ASP A 33 10.85 3.55 13.31
N ASP A 34 12.06 3.39 12.77
CA ASP A 34 12.52 4.09 11.59
C ASP A 34 12.20 3.36 10.27
N ILE A 35 11.94 2.06 10.34
CA ILE A 35 11.61 1.26 9.15
C ILE A 35 10.64 0.14 9.49
N LYS A 36 9.63 -0.02 8.64
CA LYS A 36 8.70 -1.15 8.68
C LYS A 36 8.64 -1.78 7.30
N ILE A 37 8.58 -3.09 7.24
CA ILE A 37 8.40 -3.81 5.98
C ILE A 37 7.20 -4.73 6.11
N ASN A 38 6.30 -4.64 5.14
CA ASN A 38 5.07 -5.41 5.12
C ASN A 38 4.79 -5.88 3.69
N THR A 39 4.34 -7.11 3.56
CA THR A 39 3.80 -7.62 2.30
C THR A 39 2.29 -7.42 2.34
N VAL A 40 1.74 -6.73 1.35
CA VAL A 40 0.33 -6.35 1.33
C VAL A 40 -0.31 -6.84 0.04
N ILE A 41 -1.45 -7.53 0.18
CA ILE A 41 -2.24 -8.03 -0.94
C ILE A 41 -3.60 -7.35 -0.92
N PHE A 42 -3.86 -6.54 -1.94
CA PHE A 42 -5.15 -5.89 -2.16
C PHE A 42 -6.01 -6.77 -3.06
N THR A 43 -7.19 -7.13 -2.61
CA THR A 43 -8.18 -7.77 -3.48
C THR A 43 -8.76 -6.72 -4.44
N PRO A 44 -9.42 -7.11 -5.55
CA PRO A 44 -10.05 -6.13 -6.44
C PRO A 44 -10.96 -5.18 -5.68
N CYS A 45 -10.90 -3.91 -6.04
CA CYS A 45 -11.64 -2.80 -5.43
C CYS A 45 -11.18 -2.39 -4.01
N SER A 46 -10.21 -3.07 -3.42
CA SER A 46 -9.69 -2.69 -2.11
C SER A 46 -8.59 -1.64 -2.20
N ARG A 47 -8.49 -0.81 -1.18
CA ARG A 47 -7.50 0.29 -1.14
C ARG A 47 -7.28 0.74 0.29
N THR A 48 -6.16 1.45 0.49
CA THR A 48 -5.89 2.17 1.75
C THR A 48 -6.78 3.40 1.87
N TYR A 49 -6.89 3.94 3.07
CA TYR A 49 -7.29 5.32 3.28
C TYR A 49 -6.18 6.25 2.78
N TRP A 50 -6.46 7.54 2.64
CA TRP A 50 -5.44 8.55 2.48
C TRP A 50 -4.52 8.53 3.71
N HIS A 51 -3.22 8.66 3.50
CA HIS A 51 -2.25 8.67 4.59
C HIS A 51 -0.92 9.25 4.12
N PHE A 52 0.00 9.47 5.06
CA PHE A 52 1.37 9.81 4.75
C PHE A 52 2.32 9.18 5.76
N HIS A 53 3.59 9.15 5.39
CA HIS A 53 4.67 8.62 6.23
C HIS A 53 5.71 9.71 6.46
N ASP A 54 6.24 9.79 7.67
CA ASP A 54 7.14 10.87 8.08
C ASP A 54 8.37 11.00 7.18
N ASN A 55 8.95 9.89 6.75
CA ASN A 55 10.16 9.87 5.93
C ASN A 55 9.96 9.19 4.57
N GLY A 56 8.70 8.97 4.19
CA GLY A 56 8.36 8.41 2.88
C GLY A 56 8.11 6.92 2.89
N GLN A 57 7.88 6.38 1.72
CA GLN A 57 7.58 4.96 1.53
C GLN A 57 8.05 4.50 0.16
N ILE A 58 8.50 3.25 0.09
CA ILE A 58 8.82 2.59 -1.16
C ILE A 58 7.85 1.42 -1.33
N LEU A 59 7.19 1.35 -2.49
CA LEU A 59 6.33 0.22 -2.85
C LEU A 59 6.99 -0.53 -4.00
N GLN A 60 7.08 -1.84 -3.87
CA GLN A 60 7.58 -2.71 -4.93
C GLN A 60 6.50 -3.71 -5.30
N VAL A 61 5.94 -3.58 -6.49
CA VAL A 61 4.83 -4.42 -6.95
C VAL A 61 5.37 -5.75 -7.43
N PHE A 62 4.90 -6.85 -6.86
CA PHE A 62 5.35 -8.19 -7.25
C PHE A 62 4.23 -9.01 -7.90
N ARG A 63 2.99 -8.54 -7.88
CA ARG A 63 1.84 -9.28 -8.42
C ARG A 63 0.73 -8.34 -8.85
N GLY A 64 0.13 -8.63 -9.98
CA GLY A 64 -1.11 -8.01 -10.41
C GLY A 64 -0.97 -6.57 -10.84
N LYS A 65 -2.04 -5.81 -10.63
CA LYS A 65 -2.19 -4.46 -11.13
C LYS A 65 -2.97 -3.63 -10.11
N GLY A 66 -2.52 -2.42 -9.89
CA GLY A 66 -3.16 -1.53 -8.93
C GLY A 66 -3.07 -0.06 -9.31
N TYR A 67 -3.53 0.78 -8.40
CA TYR A 67 -3.44 2.23 -8.51
C TYR A 67 -2.58 2.78 -7.38
N VAL A 68 -1.93 3.89 -7.66
CA VAL A 68 -1.35 4.79 -6.66
C VAL A 68 -1.76 6.22 -7.01
N CYS A 69 -2.11 7.00 -5.99
CA CYS A 69 -2.49 8.40 -6.17
C CYS A 69 -1.79 9.22 -5.09
N GLY A 70 -1.02 10.20 -5.52
CA GLY A 70 -0.28 11.10 -4.63
C GLY A 70 -1.01 12.41 -4.38
N LYS A 71 -0.27 13.38 -3.88
CA LYS A 71 -0.79 14.70 -3.50
C LYS A 71 -1.39 15.49 -4.67
N ASP A 72 -0.99 15.18 -5.90
CA ASP A 72 -1.54 15.84 -7.10
C ASP A 72 -2.97 15.38 -7.42
N GLY A 73 -3.46 14.34 -6.76
CA GLY A 73 -4.80 13.79 -6.97
C GLY A 73 -4.96 13.03 -8.29
N VAL A 74 -3.86 12.73 -8.99
CA VAL A 74 -3.90 12.03 -10.28
C VAL A 74 -3.53 10.56 -10.06
N PRO A 75 -4.51 9.62 -10.16
CA PRO A 75 -4.21 8.20 -10.06
C PRO A 75 -3.32 7.73 -11.21
N ARG A 76 -2.43 6.78 -10.88
CA ARG A 76 -1.57 6.12 -11.86
C ARG A 76 -1.64 4.62 -11.68
N VAL A 77 -1.55 3.90 -12.78
CA VAL A 77 -1.52 2.43 -12.77
C VAL A 77 -0.11 1.95 -12.46
N ILE A 78 -0.02 0.95 -11.59
CA ILE A 78 1.22 0.25 -11.27
C ILE A 78 1.04 -1.24 -11.48
N THR A 79 2.07 -1.91 -11.99
CA THR A 79 2.05 -3.34 -12.31
C THR A 79 3.30 -4.03 -11.81
N GLU A 80 3.37 -5.35 -11.99
CA GLU A 80 4.51 -6.17 -11.58
C GLU A 80 5.84 -5.58 -12.07
N GLY A 81 6.79 -5.46 -11.16
CA GLY A 81 8.11 -4.91 -11.42
C GLY A 81 8.24 -3.41 -11.18
N ASP A 82 7.12 -2.70 -11.00
CA ASP A 82 7.17 -1.27 -10.73
C ASP A 82 7.62 -0.99 -9.30
N THR A 83 8.40 0.06 -9.15
CA THR A 83 8.76 0.62 -7.85
C THR A 83 8.22 2.03 -7.77
N VAL A 84 7.51 2.32 -6.69
CA VAL A 84 6.98 3.66 -6.41
C VAL A 84 7.75 4.24 -5.24
N TYR A 85 8.27 5.44 -5.41
CA TYR A 85 8.85 6.20 -4.31
C TYR A 85 7.90 7.33 -3.91
N ILE A 86 7.42 7.27 -2.67
CA ILE A 86 6.51 8.26 -2.11
C ILE A 86 7.32 9.17 -1.18
N GLU A 87 7.27 10.45 -1.44
CA GLU A 87 8.06 11.46 -0.74
C GLU A 87 7.70 11.54 0.75
N PRO A 88 8.64 11.96 1.61
CA PRO A 88 8.32 12.24 3.01
C PRO A 88 7.12 13.18 3.14
N GLY A 89 6.14 12.80 3.94
CA GLY A 89 4.94 13.59 4.19
C GLY A 89 3.93 13.65 3.04
N GLU A 90 4.17 12.96 1.95
CA GLU A 90 3.28 13.00 0.81
C GLU A 90 1.99 12.22 1.08
N ARG A 91 0.86 12.92 1.07
CA ARG A 91 -0.47 12.35 1.15
C ARG A 91 -0.74 11.49 -0.08
N HIS A 92 -1.13 10.23 0.13
CA HIS A 92 -1.34 9.26 -0.94
C HIS A 92 -2.29 8.15 -0.53
N TRP A 93 -2.72 7.37 -1.52
CA TRP A 93 -3.38 6.08 -1.31
C TRP A 93 -2.96 5.11 -2.42
N HIS A 94 -3.13 3.82 -2.18
CA HIS A 94 -2.89 2.76 -3.15
C HIS A 94 -3.84 1.59 -2.92
N GLY A 95 -4.03 0.79 -3.96
CA GLY A 95 -4.95 -0.34 -3.91
C GLY A 95 -4.97 -1.15 -5.20
N GLY A 96 -5.81 -2.19 -5.23
CA GLY A 96 -6.06 -2.98 -6.44
C GLY A 96 -6.90 -2.22 -7.45
N THR A 97 -6.91 -2.68 -8.69
CA THR A 97 -7.87 -2.19 -9.67
C THR A 97 -9.24 -2.84 -9.45
N GLN A 98 -10.24 -2.43 -10.21
CA GLN A 98 -11.56 -3.05 -10.13
C GLN A 98 -11.53 -4.52 -10.52
N ASP A 99 -10.60 -4.91 -11.39
CA ASP A 99 -10.54 -6.25 -11.97
C ASP A 99 -9.34 -7.08 -11.53
N SER A 100 -8.39 -6.50 -10.82
CA SER A 100 -7.16 -7.20 -10.46
C SER A 100 -6.80 -7.02 -8.99
N LEU A 101 -6.30 -8.10 -8.39
CA LEU A 101 -5.56 -7.97 -7.15
C LEU A 101 -4.24 -7.24 -7.41
N MET A 102 -3.66 -6.67 -6.36
CA MET A 102 -2.32 -6.09 -6.43
C MET A 102 -1.56 -6.44 -5.16
N GLY A 103 -0.40 -7.08 -5.34
CA GLY A 103 0.50 -7.38 -4.25
C GLY A 103 1.74 -6.51 -4.33
N HIS A 104 2.11 -5.91 -3.21
CA HIS A 104 3.37 -5.17 -3.13
C HIS A 104 4.07 -5.40 -1.80
N THR A 105 5.38 -5.16 -1.80
CA THR A 105 6.16 -4.98 -0.59
C THR A 105 6.13 -3.49 -0.26
N ALA A 106 5.75 -3.15 0.96
CA ALA A 106 5.78 -1.78 1.45
C ALA A 106 6.96 -1.61 2.40
N ILE A 107 7.86 -0.70 2.07
CA ILE A 107 8.97 -0.29 2.91
C ILE A 107 8.64 1.11 3.41
N THR A 108 8.20 1.20 4.66
CA THR A 108 7.71 2.44 5.27
C THR A 108 8.79 3.03 6.17
N LEU A 109 9.06 4.31 5.98
CA LEU A 109 10.12 5.01 6.68
C LEU A 109 9.52 6.01 7.69
N GLY A 110 9.77 5.77 8.97
CA GLY A 110 9.18 6.55 10.05
C GLY A 110 7.74 6.19 10.35
N GLY A 111 7.04 7.06 11.05
CA GLY A 111 5.65 6.85 11.44
C GLY A 111 4.65 7.07 10.31
N THR A 112 3.43 6.56 10.51
CA THR A 112 2.33 6.71 9.56
C THR A 112 1.22 7.52 10.20
N THR A 113 0.69 8.51 9.47
CA THR A 113 -0.51 9.26 9.85
C THR A 113 -1.65 8.90 8.90
N TRP A 114 -2.70 8.32 9.45
CA TRP A 114 -3.89 7.94 8.70
C TRP A 114 -4.88 9.11 8.63
N LEU A 115 -5.47 9.32 7.46
CA LEU A 115 -6.40 10.40 7.16
C LEU A 115 -7.76 9.80 6.80
N GLU A 116 -8.52 10.47 5.93
CA GLU A 116 -9.86 10.03 5.56
C GLU A 116 -9.86 8.87 4.57
N GLU A 117 -10.98 8.19 4.51
CA GLU A 117 -11.26 7.15 3.52
C GLU A 117 -11.21 7.73 2.10
N VAL A 118 -10.74 6.94 1.13
CA VAL A 118 -10.85 7.29 -0.28
C VAL A 118 -12.29 7.08 -0.70
N SER A 119 -12.95 8.15 -1.15
CA SER A 119 -14.36 8.08 -1.56
C SER A 119 -14.57 7.14 -2.74
N GLU A 120 -15.77 6.61 -2.87
CA GLU A 120 -16.13 5.79 -4.03
C GLU A 120 -15.94 6.56 -5.34
N ALA A 121 -16.23 7.86 -5.35
CA ALA A 121 -16.05 8.71 -6.52
C ALA A 121 -14.56 8.85 -6.90
N ASP A 122 -13.68 9.08 -5.93
CA ASP A 122 -12.25 9.21 -6.19
C ASP A 122 -11.66 7.87 -6.66
N TYR A 123 -12.10 6.77 -6.07
CA TYR A 123 -11.65 5.45 -6.50
C TYR A 123 -12.16 5.14 -7.92
N ALA A 124 -13.42 5.41 -8.21
CA ALA A 124 -13.98 5.20 -9.54
C ALA A 124 -13.25 6.01 -10.61
N ALA A 125 -12.84 7.24 -10.29
CA ALA A 125 -12.08 8.08 -11.21
C ALA A 125 -10.70 7.46 -11.56
N ALA A 126 -10.15 6.61 -10.70
CA ALA A 126 -8.89 5.92 -10.99
C ALA A 126 -8.98 4.97 -12.19
N ALA A 127 -10.16 4.47 -12.51
CA ALA A 127 -10.36 3.63 -13.68
C ALA A 127 -9.98 4.33 -14.99
N ASP A 128 -10.07 5.66 -15.04
CA ASP A 128 -9.70 6.45 -16.22
C ASP A 128 -8.18 6.47 -16.45
N ALA A 129 -7.39 6.10 -15.46
CA ALA A 129 -5.92 6.00 -15.57
C ALA A 129 -5.48 4.70 -16.24
N ASP A 130 -6.36 3.74 -16.32
CA ASP A 130 -6.05 2.38 -16.79
C ASP A 130 -6.10 2.26 -18.34
#